data_54954db4c91e08820cc6e2d58dd3a6b1
#
_entry.id   54954db4c91e08820cc6e2d58dd3a6b1
#
_cell.length_a   1.000
_cell.length_b   1.000
_cell.length_c   1.000
_cell.angle_alpha   90.00
_cell.angle_beta   90.00
_cell.angle_gamma   90.00
#
_symmetry.space_group_name_H-M   'P 1'
#
loop_
_entity.id
_entity.type
_entity.pdbx_description
1 polymer ?
#
loop_
_entity_poly.entity_id
_entity_poly.type
_entity_poly.pdbx_seq_one_letter_code
_entity_poly.pdbx_strand_id
1 'polypeptide(L)'
;EVRLLESGGGLVQPGGSLKLSCAASGFDYSRYWMSWVRQAPGKGLKWIGEINPVSSTINYTPSLKDKFIISRDNAKDTLYLQISKVRSEDTALYYCARLYYGYGYWYFDVWGAGTTVTVSSAKTTPPSVYPLAPGSAAAAASMVTLGCLVKGYFPEPVTVTWNSGSLAAGVHTFPAVLQAALYTLSSSVTVPSSSWPSETVTCNVAHPASSTKVDKKIVPRA
;
A
#
# COMPACT_ATOMS: atom_id res chain seq x y z
N GLU A 1 16.40 -7.45 15.01
CA GLU A 1 16.24 -6.70 13.77
C GLU A 1 15.60 -5.35 14.05
N VAL A 2 16.20 -4.27 13.53
CA VAL A 2 15.66 -2.92 13.65
C VAL A 2 14.50 -2.76 12.67
N ARG A 3 13.33 -2.38 13.17
CA ARG A 3 12.13 -2.24 12.35
C ARG A 3 11.31 -1.01 12.74
N LEU A 4 10.68 -0.42 11.72
CA LEU A 4 9.65 0.60 11.87
C LEU A 4 8.41 0.12 11.11
N LEU A 5 7.24 0.22 11.74
CA LEU A 5 5.99 -0.23 11.15
C LEU A 5 4.93 0.86 11.30
N GLU A 6 4.54 1.45 10.18
CA GLU A 6 3.48 2.45 10.14
C GLU A 6 2.10 1.78 10.10
N SER A 7 1.12 2.46 10.66
CA SER A 7 -0.29 2.03 10.64
C SER A 7 -1.21 3.24 10.76
N GLY A 8 -2.50 3.02 10.56
CA GLY A 8 -3.52 4.06 10.71
C GLY A 8 -3.93 4.75 9.42
N GLY A 9 -3.29 4.39 8.30
CA GLY A 9 -3.70 4.90 6.99
C GLY A 9 -5.06 4.36 6.57
N GLY A 10 -5.58 4.90 5.49
CA GLY A 10 -6.85 4.51 4.91
C GLY A 10 -7.53 5.65 4.18
N LEU A 11 -8.82 5.47 3.96
CA LEU A 11 -9.65 6.48 3.28
C LEU A 11 -10.13 7.50 4.29
N VAL A 12 -9.96 8.77 3.96
CA VAL A 12 -10.44 9.89 4.77
C VAL A 12 -11.13 10.92 3.86
N GLN A 13 -12.23 11.49 4.33
CA GLN A 13 -12.96 12.49 3.57
C GLN A 13 -12.22 13.83 3.57
N PRO A 14 -12.33 14.63 2.49
CA PRO A 14 -11.79 16.00 2.48
C PRO A 14 -12.27 16.80 3.69
N GLY A 15 -11.36 17.54 4.31
CA GLY A 15 -11.63 18.30 5.53
C GLY A 15 -11.54 17.50 6.81
N GLY A 16 -11.43 16.18 6.73
CA GLY A 16 -11.32 15.32 7.90
C GLY A 16 -9.92 15.32 8.52
N SER A 17 -9.75 14.47 9.52
CA SER A 17 -8.50 14.30 10.26
C SER A 17 -8.15 12.82 10.40
N LEU A 18 -6.86 12.54 10.55
CA LEU A 18 -6.35 11.17 10.65
C LEU A 18 -5.11 11.17 11.54
N LYS A 19 -4.92 10.12 12.33
CA LYS A 19 -3.72 9.94 13.14
C LYS A 19 -3.00 8.66 12.74
N LEU A 20 -1.76 8.81 12.27
CA LEU A 20 -0.90 7.69 11.92
C LEU A 20 0.00 7.34 13.10
N SER A 21 0.37 6.07 13.19
CA SER A 21 1.28 5.54 14.18
C SER A 21 2.47 4.87 13.50
N CYS A 22 3.60 4.90 14.16
CA CYS A 22 4.81 4.19 13.74
C CYS A 22 5.38 3.47 14.95
N ALA A 23 5.32 2.15 14.93
CA ALA A 23 5.85 1.31 15.99
C ALA A 23 7.31 0.98 15.71
N ALA A 24 8.19 1.29 16.67
CA ALA A 24 9.61 1.00 16.58
C ALA A 24 9.96 -0.24 17.37
N SER A 25 10.86 -1.05 16.86
CA SER A 25 11.36 -2.23 17.54
C SER A 25 12.81 -2.53 17.16
N GLY A 26 13.53 -3.24 18.04
CA GLY A 26 14.89 -3.68 17.79
C GLY A 26 15.97 -2.66 18.12
N PHE A 27 15.63 -1.52 18.69
CA PHE A 27 16.60 -0.50 19.10
C PHE A 27 16.04 0.35 20.26
N ASP A 28 16.91 1.14 20.88
CA ASP A 28 16.51 2.05 21.96
C ASP A 28 15.88 3.32 21.37
N TYR A 29 14.57 3.23 21.10
CA TYR A 29 13.79 4.27 20.45
C TYR A 29 13.95 5.64 21.12
N SER A 30 14.03 5.68 22.45
CA SER A 30 14.08 6.92 23.21
C SER A 30 15.34 7.76 22.97
N ARG A 31 16.33 7.22 22.29
CA ARG A 31 17.59 7.92 21.99
C ARG A 31 17.65 8.56 20.61
N TYR A 32 16.65 8.38 19.79
CA TYR A 32 16.74 8.76 18.38
C TYR A 32 15.75 9.86 18.01
N TRP A 33 16.20 10.79 17.19
CA TRP A 33 15.34 11.68 16.44
C TRP A 33 14.56 10.87 15.43
N MET A 34 13.29 11.20 15.27
CA MET A 34 12.40 10.53 14.33
C MET A 34 11.77 11.53 13.38
N SER A 35 11.43 11.07 12.19
CA SER A 35 10.92 11.93 11.13
C SER A 35 9.73 11.27 10.41
N TRP A 36 8.89 12.10 9.82
CA TRP A 36 7.86 11.68 8.87
C TRP A 36 8.17 12.25 7.49
N VAL A 37 7.99 11.42 6.48
CA VAL A 37 8.21 11.75 5.07
C VAL A 37 7.02 11.19 4.29
N ARG A 38 6.55 11.90 3.27
CA ARG A 38 5.48 11.38 2.43
C ARG A 38 5.88 11.37 0.96
N GLN A 39 5.18 10.56 0.19
CA GLN A 39 5.34 10.49 -1.26
C GLN A 39 3.96 10.42 -1.91
N ALA A 40 3.57 11.49 -2.58
CA ALA A 40 2.33 11.52 -3.37
C ALA A 40 2.51 10.70 -4.65
N PRO A 41 1.40 10.18 -5.23
CA PRO A 41 1.48 9.35 -6.44
C PRO A 41 2.23 10.06 -7.58
N GLY A 42 3.24 9.38 -8.12
CA GLY A 42 4.05 9.91 -9.21
C GLY A 42 4.99 11.05 -8.87
N LYS A 43 5.15 11.36 -7.58
CA LYS A 43 6.01 12.46 -7.11
C LYS A 43 7.15 11.95 -6.25
N GLY A 44 8.10 12.83 -5.94
CA GLY A 44 9.23 12.50 -5.08
C GLY A 44 8.89 12.54 -3.59
N LEU A 45 9.86 12.22 -2.78
CA LEU A 45 9.75 12.27 -1.33
C LEU A 45 9.67 13.73 -0.86
N LYS A 46 8.80 13.97 0.12
CA LYS A 46 8.66 15.26 0.78
C LYS A 46 8.75 15.09 2.29
N TRP A 47 9.75 15.74 2.89
CA TRP A 47 9.91 15.75 4.34
C TRP A 47 8.81 16.56 5.00
N ILE A 48 8.21 16.00 6.04
CA ILE A 48 7.12 16.64 6.80
C ILE A 48 7.68 17.33 8.03
N GLY A 49 8.48 16.63 8.82
CA GLY A 49 9.02 17.14 10.04
C GLY A 49 9.77 16.09 10.85
N GLU A 50 10.28 16.54 12.00
CA GLU A 50 11.09 15.71 12.88
C GLU A 50 10.83 16.05 14.35
N ILE A 51 11.16 15.13 15.24
CA ILE A 51 11.02 15.28 16.68
C ILE A 51 12.25 14.71 17.38
N ASN A 52 12.78 15.46 18.37
CA ASN A 52 13.90 14.98 19.16
C ASN A 52 13.46 13.96 20.21
N PRO A 53 14.42 13.27 20.87
CA PRO A 53 14.09 12.20 21.82
C PRO A 53 13.14 12.60 22.96
N VAL A 54 13.26 13.81 23.49
CA VAL A 54 12.50 14.27 24.66
C VAL A 54 11.31 15.16 24.30
N SER A 55 10.98 15.28 23.03
CA SER A 55 9.85 16.07 22.51
C SER A 55 9.95 17.58 22.78
N SER A 56 11.14 18.08 23.08
CA SER A 56 11.35 19.51 23.33
C SER A 56 11.60 20.32 22.06
N THR A 57 11.92 19.64 20.96
CA THR A 57 12.16 20.27 19.65
C THR A 57 11.39 19.48 18.59
N ILE A 58 10.49 20.16 17.90
CA ILE A 58 9.73 19.60 16.79
C ILE A 58 9.83 20.59 15.63
N ASN A 59 10.38 20.15 14.52
CA ASN A 59 10.54 20.98 13.32
C ASN A 59 9.63 20.48 12.21
N TYR A 60 8.99 21.39 11.50
CA TYR A 60 8.11 21.08 10.38
C TYR A 60 8.60 21.77 9.11
N THR A 61 8.31 21.15 7.95
CA THR A 61 8.40 21.87 6.69
C THR A 61 7.50 23.11 6.75
N PRO A 62 8.02 24.32 6.50
CA PRO A 62 7.24 25.54 6.71
C PRO A 62 5.87 25.58 6.01
N SER A 63 5.77 25.02 4.81
CA SER A 63 4.52 24.97 4.05
C SER A 63 3.47 24.03 4.64
N LEU A 64 3.84 23.17 5.61
CA LEU A 64 2.97 22.12 6.16
C LEU A 64 2.74 22.23 7.66
N LYS A 65 3.33 23.22 8.32
CA LYS A 65 3.36 23.28 9.80
C LYS A 65 1.98 23.35 10.46
N ASP A 66 0.97 23.88 9.77
CA ASP A 66 -0.38 24.02 10.34
C ASP A 66 -1.26 22.81 10.07
N LYS A 67 -0.79 21.88 9.27
CA LYS A 67 -1.51 20.67 8.88
C LYS A 67 -1.15 19.47 9.74
N PHE A 68 0.09 19.42 10.23
CA PHE A 68 0.65 18.25 10.89
C PHE A 68 1.01 18.52 12.35
N ILE A 69 0.79 17.51 13.19
CA ILE A 69 1.29 17.48 14.56
C ILE A 69 2.05 16.18 14.75
N ILE A 70 3.35 16.29 15.03
CA ILE A 70 4.21 15.17 15.33
C ILE A 70 4.31 15.03 16.85
N SER A 71 4.18 13.82 17.34
CA SER A 71 4.35 13.49 18.75
C SER A 71 4.96 12.10 18.89
N ARG A 72 5.40 11.76 20.10
CA ARG A 72 5.96 10.45 20.38
C ARG A 72 5.66 10.02 21.81
N ASP A 73 5.59 8.72 22.01
CA ASP A 73 5.47 8.09 23.32
C ASP A 73 6.62 7.10 23.47
N ASN A 74 7.65 7.50 24.23
CA ASN A 74 8.85 6.68 24.41
C ASN A 74 8.58 5.42 25.25
N ALA A 75 7.56 5.44 26.11
CA ALA A 75 7.18 4.25 26.87
C ALA A 75 6.56 3.16 25.99
N LYS A 76 5.94 3.56 24.88
CA LYS A 76 5.33 2.66 23.91
C LYS A 76 6.17 2.46 22.64
N ASP A 77 7.34 3.08 22.55
CA ASP A 77 8.19 3.05 21.36
C ASP A 77 7.41 3.41 20.09
N THR A 78 6.59 4.46 20.18
CA THR A 78 5.68 4.83 19.09
C THR A 78 5.81 6.31 18.74
N LEU A 79 5.85 6.56 17.43
CA LEU A 79 5.82 7.89 16.84
C LEU A 79 4.44 8.12 16.24
N TYR A 80 3.92 9.34 16.32
CA TYR A 80 2.59 9.70 15.80
C TYR A 80 2.67 10.87 14.82
N LEU A 81 1.75 10.86 13.87
CA LEU A 81 1.49 11.98 12.97
C LEU A 81 -0.01 12.23 12.91
N GLN A 82 -0.42 13.40 13.37
CA GLN A 82 -1.82 13.83 13.20
C GLN A 82 -1.91 14.72 11.98
N ILE A 83 -2.84 14.41 11.09
CA ILE A 83 -3.09 15.14 9.86
C ILE A 83 -4.47 15.77 9.97
N SER A 84 -4.57 17.09 9.79
CA SER A 84 -5.82 17.83 9.91
C SER A 84 -6.18 18.50 8.60
N LYS A 85 -7.49 18.76 8.41
CA LYS A 85 -8.01 19.50 7.25
C LYS A 85 -7.46 18.93 5.93
N VAL A 86 -7.58 17.62 5.78
CA VAL A 86 -6.98 16.92 4.65
C VAL A 86 -7.60 17.35 3.32
N ARG A 87 -6.77 17.42 2.30
CA ARG A 87 -7.14 17.72 0.91
C ARG A 87 -6.67 16.57 0.01
N SER A 88 -7.09 16.59 -1.24
CA SER A 88 -6.66 15.59 -2.22
C SER A 88 -5.12 15.52 -2.34
N GLU A 89 -4.43 16.65 -2.20
CA GLU A 89 -2.96 16.73 -2.25
C GLU A 89 -2.28 15.98 -1.09
N ASP A 90 -3.01 15.67 -0.03
CA ASP A 90 -2.48 14.92 1.10
C ASP A 90 -2.54 13.40 0.88
N THR A 91 -3.17 12.95 -0.20
CA THR A 91 -3.11 11.56 -0.64
C THR A 91 -1.66 11.19 -0.93
N ALA A 92 -1.14 10.25 -0.18
CA ALA A 92 0.27 9.85 -0.27
C ALA A 92 0.53 8.58 0.53
N LEU A 93 1.70 8.02 0.30
CA LEU A 93 2.31 7.01 1.15
C LEU A 93 3.11 7.75 2.21
N TYR A 94 2.84 7.48 3.49
CA TYR A 94 3.48 8.13 4.62
C TYR A 94 4.46 7.19 5.27
N TYR A 95 5.73 7.59 5.33
CA TYR A 95 6.82 6.85 5.94
C TYR A 95 7.25 7.48 7.25
N CYS A 96 7.58 6.67 8.24
CA CYS A 96 8.41 7.11 9.35
C CYS A 96 9.86 6.68 9.08
N ALA A 97 10.79 7.47 9.57
CA ALA A 97 12.22 7.21 9.38
C ALA A 97 13.00 7.62 10.62
N ARG A 98 14.04 6.86 10.91
CA ARG A 98 14.96 7.15 12.01
C ARG A 98 16.08 8.03 11.50
N LEU A 99 16.39 9.10 12.23
CA LEU A 99 17.55 9.94 11.97
C LEU A 99 18.75 9.42 12.74
N TYR A 100 19.88 9.40 12.06
CA TYR A 100 21.16 8.97 12.62
C TYR A 100 22.24 9.99 12.28
N TYR A 101 23.07 10.33 13.27
CA TYR A 101 24.22 11.18 13.05
C TYR A 101 25.48 10.34 12.94
N GLY A 102 26.12 10.40 11.78
CA GLY A 102 27.36 9.68 11.53
C GLY A 102 28.15 10.34 10.42
N TYR A 103 29.46 10.12 10.42
CA TYR A 103 30.37 10.69 9.41
C TYR A 103 30.28 12.21 9.25
N GLY A 104 29.87 12.90 10.32
CA GLY A 104 29.78 14.36 10.33
C GLY A 104 28.48 14.97 9.82
N TYR A 105 27.46 14.16 9.54
CA TYR A 105 26.15 14.65 9.08
C TYR A 105 25.02 13.75 9.54
N TRP A 106 23.77 14.28 9.41
CA TRP A 106 22.55 13.56 9.71
C TRP A 106 22.01 12.89 8.44
N TYR A 107 21.48 11.68 8.60
CA TYR A 107 20.82 10.96 7.51
C TYR A 107 19.76 10.00 8.05
N PHE A 108 18.85 9.57 7.18
CA PHE A 108 17.88 8.53 7.51
C PHE A 108 18.51 7.17 7.29
N ASP A 109 18.63 6.37 8.35
CA ASP A 109 19.26 5.05 8.23
C ASP A 109 18.27 3.88 8.25
N VAL A 110 17.06 4.09 8.79
CA VAL A 110 16.01 3.06 8.83
C VAL A 110 14.69 3.70 8.43
N TRP A 111 13.97 3.02 7.55
CA TRP A 111 12.65 3.43 7.05
C TRP A 111 11.63 2.34 7.30
N GLY A 112 10.37 2.73 7.56
CA GLY A 112 9.25 1.81 7.49
C GLY A 112 8.83 1.55 6.05
N ALA A 113 7.89 0.63 5.85
CA ALA A 113 7.33 0.33 4.54
C ALA A 113 6.27 1.36 4.09
N GLY A 114 5.80 2.18 5.01
CA GLY A 114 4.80 3.22 4.74
C GLY A 114 3.36 2.77 4.95
N THR A 115 2.49 3.73 5.17
CA THR A 115 1.04 3.53 5.23
C THR A 115 0.37 4.51 4.27
N THR A 116 -0.62 4.04 3.51
CA THR A 116 -1.27 4.85 2.47
C THR A 116 -2.46 5.62 3.05
N VAL A 117 -2.50 6.92 2.78
CA VAL A 117 -3.65 7.78 3.06
C VAL A 117 -4.26 8.21 1.73
N THR A 118 -5.55 7.95 1.58
CA THR A 118 -6.32 8.36 0.40
C THR A 118 -7.38 9.36 0.83
N VAL A 119 -7.33 10.57 0.30
CA VAL A 119 -8.31 11.63 0.61
C VAL A 119 -9.31 11.70 -0.54
N SER A 120 -10.54 11.31 -0.27
CA SER A 120 -11.59 11.28 -1.28
C SER A 120 -12.97 11.27 -0.63
N SER A 121 -13.94 11.89 -1.31
CA SER A 121 -15.35 11.80 -0.95
C SER A 121 -16.02 10.57 -1.61
N ALA A 122 -15.33 9.85 -2.47
CA ALA A 122 -15.86 8.65 -3.10
C ALA A 122 -16.10 7.56 -2.07
N LYS A 123 -17.11 6.72 -2.33
CA LYS A 123 -17.45 5.62 -1.44
C LYS A 123 -16.61 4.39 -1.72
N THR A 124 -16.33 3.63 -0.67
CA THR A 124 -15.73 2.32 -0.80
C THR A 124 -16.59 1.44 -1.69
N THR A 125 -16.00 0.85 -2.73
CA THR A 125 -16.69 0.01 -3.70
C THR A 125 -15.90 -1.28 -3.87
N PRO A 126 -16.51 -2.44 -3.66
CA PRO A 126 -15.83 -3.73 -3.89
C PRO A 126 -15.61 -3.98 -5.37
N PRO A 127 -14.58 -4.76 -5.73
CA PRO A 127 -14.34 -5.09 -7.12
C PRO A 127 -15.32 -6.12 -7.68
N SER A 128 -15.54 -6.06 -8.99
CA SER A 128 -16.05 -7.17 -9.77
C SER A 128 -14.87 -7.95 -10.35
N VAL A 129 -14.87 -9.25 -10.20
CA VAL A 129 -13.77 -10.12 -10.65
C VAL A 129 -14.23 -11.01 -11.78
N TYR A 130 -13.55 -10.93 -12.91
CA TYR A 130 -13.88 -11.69 -14.10
C TYR A 130 -12.72 -12.60 -14.49
N PRO A 131 -13.00 -13.88 -14.80
CA PRO A 131 -11.98 -14.79 -15.28
C PRO A 131 -11.61 -14.44 -16.74
N LEU A 132 -10.32 -14.56 -17.05
CA LEU A 132 -9.82 -14.37 -18.41
C LEU A 132 -9.22 -15.70 -18.88
N ALA A 133 -9.98 -16.41 -19.70
CA ALA A 133 -9.55 -17.68 -20.28
C ALA A 133 -9.11 -17.46 -21.73
N PRO A 134 -8.10 -18.20 -22.21
CA PRO A 134 -7.64 -18.06 -23.59
C PRO A 134 -8.69 -18.54 -24.59
N GLY A 135 -8.61 -17.99 -25.79
CA GLY A 135 -9.39 -18.49 -26.93
C GLY A 135 -8.91 -19.87 -27.38
N SER A 136 -9.68 -20.52 -28.26
CA SER A 136 -9.40 -21.87 -28.75
C SER A 136 -8.03 -22.02 -29.43
N ALA A 137 -7.48 -20.95 -30.01
CA ALA A 137 -6.18 -20.98 -30.69
C ALA A 137 -5.00 -21.20 -29.74
N ALA A 138 -5.16 -20.95 -28.44
CA ALA A 138 -4.11 -21.14 -27.44
C ALA A 138 -3.79 -22.62 -27.14
N ALA A 139 -4.65 -23.54 -27.56
CA ALA A 139 -4.53 -24.96 -27.23
C ALA A 139 -3.28 -25.64 -27.81
N ALA A 140 -2.66 -25.08 -28.83
CA ALA A 140 -1.46 -25.64 -29.48
C ALA A 140 -0.14 -25.25 -28.79
N ALA A 141 -0.15 -24.30 -27.86
CA ALA A 141 1.05 -23.83 -27.20
C ALA A 141 1.47 -24.73 -26.04
N SER A 142 2.78 -24.76 -25.74
CA SER A 142 3.31 -25.51 -24.58
C SER A 142 2.99 -24.84 -23.25
N MET A 143 2.82 -23.53 -23.24
CA MET A 143 2.41 -22.73 -22.10
C MET A 143 1.11 -22.02 -22.38
N VAL A 144 0.32 -21.80 -21.34
CA VAL A 144 -0.94 -21.06 -21.44
C VAL A 144 -0.95 -19.95 -20.40
N THR A 145 -1.44 -18.78 -20.80
CA THR A 145 -1.59 -17.64 -19.93
C THR A 145 -3.06 -17.41 -19.61
N LEU A 146 -3.35 -17.40 -18.31
CA LEU A 146 -4.69 -17.15 -17.77
C LEU A 146 -4.68 -15.82 -17.05
N GLY A 147 -5.84 -15.26 -16.76
CA GLY A 147 -5.89 -13.99 -16.06
C GLY A 147 -7.18 -13.80 -15.28
N CYS A 148 -7.16 -12.73 -14.48
CA CYS A 148 -8.31 -12.17 -13.79
C CYS A 148 -8.35 -10.68 -14.00
N LEU A 149 -9.54 -10.17 -14.35
CA LEU A 149 -9.82 -8.74 -14.43
C LEU A 149 -10.52 -8.32 -13.13
N VAL A 150 -9.93 -7.36 -12.43
CA VAL A 150 -10.42 -6.83 -11.16
C VAL A 150 -10.90 -5.41 -11.42
N LYS A 151 -12.21 -5.24 -11.54
CA LYS A 151 -12.78 -4.02 -12.09
C LYS A 151 -13.64 -3.26 -11.11
N GLY A 152 -13.49 -1.93 -11.14
CA GLY A 152 -14.45 -1.01 -10.53
C GLY A 152 -14.40 -0.95 -9.03
N TYR A 153 -13.23 -0.98 -8.43
CA TYR A 153 -13.08 -0.91 -6.97
C TYR A 153 -12.54 0.44 -6.51
N PHE A 154 -12.77 0.74 -5.24
CA PHE A 154 -12.22 1.94 -4.58
C PHE A 154 -12.24 1.74 -3.06
N PRO A 155 -11.23 2.20 -2.31
CA PRO A 155 -9.95 2.72 -2.77
C PRO A 155 -8.95 1.59 -3.07
N GLU A 156 -7.74 1.94 -3.45
CA GLU A 156 -6.61 1.01 -3.46
C GLU A 156 -6.28 0.57 -2.02
N PRO A 157 -5.64 -0.59 -1.79
CA PRO A 157 -5.21 -1.56 -2.79
C PRO A 157 -6.15 -2.77 -2.89
N VAL A 158 -5.92 -3.61 -3.88
CA VAL A 158 -6.34 -5.01 -3.90
C VAL A 158 -5.09 -5.89 -3.90
N THR A 159 -5.21 -7.10 -3.40
CA THR A 159 -4.16 -8.12 -3.54
C THR A 159 -4.71 -9.28 -4.36
N VAL A 160 -3.87 -9.79 -5.25
CA VAL A 160 -4.22 -10.92 -6.10
C VAL A 160 -3.20 -12.02 -5.89
N THR A 161 -3.66 -13.22 -5.56
CA THR A 161 -2.86 -14.43 -5.52
C THR A 161 -3.46 -15.45 -6.44
N TRP A 162 -2.70 -16.51 -6.75
CA TRP A 162 -3.14 -17.62 -7.59
C TRP A 162 -2.97 -18.91 -6.80
N ASN A 163 -4.04 -19.70 -6.77
CA ASN A 163 -4.10 -20.95 -5.98
C ASN A 163 -3.60 -20.72 -4.54
N SER A 164 -4.10 -19.66 -3.91
CA SER A 164 -3.78 -19.27 -2.53
C SER A 164 -2.29 -19.05 -2.27
N GLY A 165 -1.56 -18.62 -3.31
CA GLY A 165 -0.12 -18.34 -3.24
C GLY A 165 0.77 -19.49 -3.68
N SER A 166 0.21 -20.68 -3.96
CA SER A 166 1.02 -21.82 -4.41
C SER A 166 1.50 -21.65 -5.85
N LEU A 167 0.81 -20.87 -6.68
CA LEU A 167 1.31 -20.44 -7.99
C LEU A 167 1.89 -19.02 -7.81
N ALA A 168 3.22 -18.94 -7.73
CA ALA A 168 3.93 -17.66 -7.59
C ALA A 168 4.82 -17.36 -8.79
N ALA A 169 5.43 -18.37 -9.40
CA ALA A 169 6.21 -18.19 -10.61
C ALA A 169 5.29 -17.94 -11.80
N GLY A 170 5.70 -17.04 -12.70
CA GLY A 170 4.90 -16.71 -13.88
C GLY A 170 3.69 -15.83 -13.62
N VAL A 171 3.59 -15.24 -12.44
CA VAL A 171 2.52 -14.30 -12.09
C VAL A 171 2.95 -12.87 -12.37
N HIS A 172 2.09 -12.12 -13.07
CA HIS A 172 2.26 -10.68 -13.28
C HIS A 172 0.96 -9.97 -12.89
N THR A 173 1.04 -9.11 -11.89
CA THR A 173 -0.08 -8.25 -11.50
C THR A 173 0.26 -6.82 -11.92
N PHE A 174 -0.59 -6.23 -12.74
CA PHE A 174 -0.33 -4.94 -13.35
C PHE A 174 -0.82 -3.80 -12.46
N PRO A 175 -0.18 -2.62 -12.55
CA PRO A 175 -0.66 -1.45 -11.80
C PRO A 175 -2.09 -1.10 -12.16
N ALA A 176 -2.85 -0.65 -11.18
CA ALA A 176 -4.23 -0.24 -11.38
C ALA A 176 -4.30 1.05 -12.20
N VAL A 177 -5.37 1.17 -12.98
CA VAL A 177 -5.71 2.37 -13.74
C VAL A 177 -6.96 2.98 -13.12
N LEU A 178 -6.92 4.29 -12.84
CA LEU A 178 -8.08 5.03 -12.35
C LEU A 178 -8.91 5.51 -13.53
N GLN A 179 -10.19 5.11 -13.55
CA GLN A 179 -11.13 5.51 -14.59
C GLN A 179 -12.48 5.78 -13.96
N ALA A 180 -13.02 6.98 -14.18
CA ALA A 180 -14.32 7.40 -13.62
C ALA A 180 -14.43 7.17 -12.10
N ALA A 181 -13.41 7.57 -11.35
CA ALA A 181 -13.30 7.44 -9.89
C ALA A 181 -13.21 6.02 -9.35
N LEU A 182 -13.04 5.02 -10.21
CA LEU A 182 -12.86 3.62 -9.84
C LEU A 182 -11.58 3.07 -10.45
N TYR A 183 -10.97 2.12 -9.73
CA TYR A 183 -9.76 1.45 -10.19
C TYR A 183 -10.07 0.15 -10.90
N THR A 184 -9.22 -0.21 -11.83
CA THR A 184 -9.24 -1.50 -12.52
C THR A 184 -7.82 -2.00 -12.67
N LEU A 185 -7.58 -3.26 -12.36
CA LEU A 185 -6.31 -3.93 -12.64
C LEU A 185 -6.57 -5.32 -13.19
N SER A 186 -5.51 -5.92 -13.71
CA SER A 186 -5.51 -7.30 -14.14
C SER A 186 -4.30 -8.03 -13.58
N SER A 187 -4.41 -9.32 -13.45
CA SER A 187 -3.32 -10.22 -13.08
C SER A 187 -3.31 -11.38 -14.06
N SER A 188 -2.12 -11.84 -14.44
CA SER A 188 -1.95 -13.00 -15.30
C SER A 188 -1.06 -14.04 -14.63
N VAL A 189 -1.27 -15.29 -14.99
CA VAL A 189 -0.43 -16.41 -14.59
C VAL A 189 -0.17 -17.27 -15.82
N THR A 190 1.06 -17.70 -16.01
CA THR A 190 1.45 -18.58 -17.10
C THR A 190 1.82 -19.95 -16.54
N VAL A 191 1.16 -20.99 -17.03
CA VAL A 191 1.33 -22.37 -16.57
C VAL A 191 1.54 -23.29 -17.76
N PRO A 192 2.13 -24.50 -17.56
CA PRO A 192 2.19 -25.49 -18.64
C PRO A 192 0.79 -25.85 -19.13
N SER A 193 0.64 -25.99 -20.43
CA SER A 193 -0.66 -26.39 -21.01
C SER A 193 -1.09 -27.80 -20.61
N SER A 194 -0.17 -28.62 -20.13
CA SER A 194 -0.45 -29.93 -19.51
C SER A 194 -1.09 -29.81 -18.11
N SER A 195 -0.95 -28.65 -17.46
CA SER A 195 -1.46 -28.42 -16.11
C SER A 195 -2.87 -27.83 -16.10
N TRP A 196 -3.31 -27.21 -17.18
CA TRP A 196 -4.61 -26.57 -17.25
C TRP A 196 -5.28 -26.90 -18.59
N PRO A 197 -6.55 -27.27 -18.60
CA PRO A 197 -7.54 -27.25 -17.51
C PRO A 197 -7.56 -28.50 -16.61
N SER A 198 -6.61 -29.43 -16.80
CA SER A 198 -6.57 -30.67 -16.00
C SER A 198 -6.46 -30.42 -14.50
N GLU A 199 -5.69 -29.39 -14.12
CA GLU A 199 -5.59 -28.91 -12.73
C GLU A 199 -6.29 -27.58 -12.58
N THR A 200 -6.84 -27.33 -11.41
CA THR A 200 -7.58 -26.10 -11.13
C THR A 200 -6.65 -24.90 -10.98
N VAL A 201 -6.97 -23.81 -11.65
CA VAL A 201 -6.31 -22.52 -11.47
C VAL A 201 -7.36 -21.50 -11.06
N THR A 202 -7.13 -20.85 -9.91
CA THR A 202 -8.06 -19.93 -9.28
C THR A 202 -7.32 -18.66 -8.87
N CYS A 203 -7.84 -17.49 -9.22
CA CYS A 203 -7.34 -16.25 -8.67
C CYS A 203 -8.08 -15.89 -7.38
N ASN A 204 -7.34 -15.40 -6.40
CA ASN A 204 -7.86 -14.98 -5.12
C ASN A 204 -7.67 -13.47 -5.00
N VAL A 205 -8.75 -12.73 -4.94
CA VAL A 205 -8.73 -11.27 -4.90
C VAL A 205 -9.22 -10.81 -3.54
N ALA A 206 -8.43 -10.00 -2.86
CA ALA A 206 -8.82 -9.38 -1.60
C ALA A 206 -8.85 -7.87 -1.76
N HIS A 207 -9.93 -7.26 -1.27
CA HIS A 207 -10.07 -5.81 -1.16
C HIS A 207 -10.35 -5.46 0.30
N PRO A 208 -9.28 -5.15 1.08
CA PRO A 208 -9.41 -4.94 2.53
C PRO A 208 -10.40 -3.83 2.90
N ALA A 209 -10.43 -2.75 2.13
CA ALA A 209 -11.29 -1.60 2.43
C ALA A 209 -12.77 -1.96 2.45
N SER A 210 -13.21 -2.93 1.65
CA SER A 210 -14.59 -3.40 1.61
C SER A 210 -14.78 -4.74 2.33
N SER A 211 -13.74 -5.27 2.97
CA SER A 211 -13.74 -6.60 3.58
C SER A 211 -14.18 -7.69 2.61
N THR A 212 -13.78 -7.55 1.35
CA THR A 212 -14.18 -8.47 0.27
C THR A 212 -13.05 -9.42 -0.07
N LYS A 213 -13.39 -10.70 -0.21
CA LYS A 213 -12.51 -11.74 -0.75
C LYS A 213 -13.31 -12.50 -1.80
N VAL A 214 -12.75 -12.64 -3.00
CA VAL A 214 -13.39 -13.34 -4.11
C VAL A 214 -12.40 -14.33 -4.70
N ASP A 215 -12.85 -15.57 -4.90
CA ASP A 215 -12.10 -16.60 -5.62
C ASP A 215 -12.79 -16.87 -6.95
N LYS A 216 -12.03 -16.79 -8.04
CA LYS A 216 -12.53 -17.07 -9.38
C LYS A 216 -11.72 -18.20 -10.02
N LYS A 217 -12.39 -19.33 -10.25
CA LYS A 217 -11.82 -20.45 -11.00
C LYS A 217 -11.80 -20.08 -12.49
N ILE A 218 -10.67 -20.32 -13.13
CA ILE A 218 -10.55 -20.11 -14.58
C ILE A 218 -10.95 -21.41 -15.28
N VAL A 219 -12.03 -21.35 -16.04
CA VAL A 219 -12.51 -22.49 -16.81
C VAL A 219 -12.40 -22.22 -18.31
N PRO A 220 -12.21 -23.26 -19.13
CA PRO A 220 -12.17 -23.10 -20.57
C PRO A 220 -13.42 -22.41 -21.10
N ARG A 221 -13.28 -21.61 -22.13
CA ARG A 221 -14.39 -20.97 -22.82
C ARG A 221 -15.16 -22.00 -23.62
N ALA A 222 -16.49 -21.83 -23.64
CA ALA A 222 -17.38 -22.72 -24.40
C ALA A 222 -17.22 -22.54 -25.91
#